data_d47758624cf2a6b807d3aeaeeb097ffa
#
_entry.id   d47758624cf2a6b807d3aeaeeb097ffa
#
_cell.length_a   1.000
_cell.length_b   1.000
_cell.length_c   1.000
_cell.angle_alpha   90.00
_cell.angle_beta   90.00
_cell.angle_gamma   90.00
#
_symmetry.space_group_name_H-M   'P 1'
#
loop_
_entity.id
_entity.type
_entity.pdbx_description
1 polymer ?
#
loop_
_entity_poly.entity_id
_entity_poly.type
_entity_poly.pdbx_seq_one_letter_code
_entity_poly.pdbx_strand_id
1 'polypeptide(L)' 'MNDYTVTLVYDQFTITTVIYADNEDEARRLALQKLTQDEGLPLGEPMEYQLEHEGTFV' A
#
# COMPACT_ATOMS: atom_id res chain seq x y z
N MET A 1 8.35 -7.33 12.05
CA MET A 1 7.66 -6.37 11.17
C MET A 1 8.39 -6.31 9.84
N ASN A 2 7.64 -6.35 8.77
CA ASN A 2 8.20 -6.42 7.42
C ASN A 2 7.97 -5.13 6.67
N ASP A 3 8.91 -4.83 5.76
CA ASP A 3 8.79 -3.71 4.83
C ASP A 3 8.10 -4.17 3.57
N TYR A 4 7.06 -3.48 3.17
CA TYR A 4 6.40 -3.76 1.90
C TYR A 4 6.34 -2.48 1.07
N THR A 5 6.75 -2.59 -0.18
CA THR A 5 6.48 -1.53 -1.15
C THR A 5 5.16 -1.88 -1.80
N VAL A 6 4.15 -1.07 -1.54
CA VAL A 6 2.80 -1.32 -2.03
C VAL A 6 2.49 -0.32 -3.13
N THR A 7 2.13 -0.84 -4.30
CA THR A 7 1.73 -0.03 -5.43
C THR A 7 0.24 -0.24 -5.66
N LEU A 8 -0.52 0.85 -5.60
CA LEU A 8 -1.95 0.83 -5.87
C LEU A 8 -2.16 1.33 -7.29
N VAL A 9 -2.73 0.47 -8.13
CA VAL A 9 -2.94 0.79 -9.54
C VAL A 9 -4.39 1.20 -9.76
N TYR A 10 -4.59 2.41 -10.23
CA TYR A 10 -5.90 2.95 -10.58
C TYR A 10 -5.97 3.19 -12.09
N ASP A 11 -7.16 3.47 -12.60
CA ASP A 11 -7.37 3.74 -14.02
C ASP A 11 -6.49 4.86 -14.56
N GLN A 12 -6.34 5.91 -13.78
CA GLN A 12 -5.71 7.14 -14.27
C GLN A 12 -4.36 7.41 -13.66
N PHE A 13 -3.98 6.66 -12.63
CA PHE A 13 -2.72 6.90 -11.95
C PHE A 13 -2.30 5.69 -11.13
N THR A 14 -1.07 5.71 -10.70
CA THR A 14 -0.49 4.66 -9.86
C THR A 14 0.22 5.33 -8.69
N ILE A 15 -0.01 4.83 -7.49
CA ILE A 15 0.61 5.36 -6.28
C ILE A 15 1.42 4.27 -5.61
N THR A 16 2.64 4.60 -5.22
CA THR A 16 3.52 3.68 -4.51
C THR A 16 3.82 4.22 -3.13
N THR A 17 3.76 3.37 -2.12
CA THR A 17 4.09 3.75 -0.76
C THR A 17 4.78 2.59 -0.05
N VAL A 18 5.53 2.92 1.00
CA VAL A 18 6.20 1.91 1.83
C VAL A 18 5.40 1.73 3.10
N ILE A 19 5.06 0.48 3.41
CA ILE A 19 4.23 0.14 4.56
C ILE A 19 4.95 -0.90 5.41
N TYR A 20 4.90 -0.72 6.72
CA TYR A 20 5.39 -1.68 7.69
C TYR A 20 4.20 -2.49 8.20
N ALA A 21 4.24 -3.79 7.98
CA ALA A 21 3.13 -4.66 8.35
C ALA A 21 3.62 -6.08 8.65
N ASP A 22 2.76 -6.87 9.26
CA ASP A 22 3.11 -8.25 9.61
C ASP A 22 2.91 -9.20 8.44
N ASN A 23 2.01 -8.87 7.52
CA ASN A 23 1.71 -9.72 6.37
C ASN A 23 1.19 -8.87 5.21
N GLU A 24 1.01 -9.53 4.05
CA GLU A 24 0.60 -8.82 2.84
C GLU A 24 -0.81 -8.23 2.94
N ASP A 25 -1.73 -8.96 3.55
CA ASP A 25 -3.11 -8.47 3.68
C ASP A 25 -3.17 -7.20 4.51
N GLU A 26 -2.41 -7.18 5.60
CA GLU A 26 -2.32 -5.99 6.43
C GLU A 26 -1.67 -4.85 5.69
N ALA A 27 -0.61 -5.14 4.91
CA ALA A 27 0.08 -4.13 4.13
C ALA A 27 -0.86 -3.44 3.13
N ARG A 28 -1.68 -4.22 2.44
CA ARG A 28 -2.63 -3.65 1.48
C ARG A 28 -3.63 -2.74 2.17
N ARG A 29 -4.19 -3.19 3.28
CA ARG A 29 -5.18 -2.40 4.02
C ARG A 29 -4.58 -1.12 4.56
N LEU A 30 -3.38 -1.20 5.15
CA LEU A 30 -2.72 -0.04 5.70
C LEU A 30 -2.31 0.96 4.62
N ALA A 31 -1.89 0.46 3.46
CA ALA A 31 -1.52 1.33 2.35
C ALA A 31 -2.72 2.16 1.88
N LEU A 32 -3.86 1.52 1.69
CA LEU A 32 -5.06 2.23 1.26
C LEU A 32 -5.51 3.24 2.31
N GLN A 33 -5.49 2.85 3.57
CA GLN A 33 -5.87 3.73 4.66
C GLN A 33 -4.94 4.94 4.75
N LYS A 34 -3.63 4.70 4.67
CA LYS A 34 -2.64 5.76 4.76
C LYS A 34 -2.80 6.77 3.64
N LEU A 35 -2.93 6.29 2.41
CA LEU A 35 -3.05 7.18 1.26
C LEU A 35 -4.36 7.96 1.28
N THR A 36 -5.44 7.32 1.71
CA THR A 36 -6.72 8.02 1.83
C THR A 36 -6.61 9.15 2.86
N GLN A 37 -5.95 8.90 3.98
CA GLN A 37 -5.80 9.91 5.02
C GLN A 37 -4.84 11.02 4.61
N ASP A 38 -3.70 10.66 4.04
CA ASP A 38 -2.65 11.63 3.71
C ASP A 38 -3.05 12.52 2.54
N GLU A 39 -3.69 11.94 1.53
CA GLU A 39 -4.11 12.70 0.35
C GLU A 39 -5.42 13.43 0.54
N GLY A 40 -6.18 13.03 1.56
CA GLY A 40 -7.48 13.65 1.81
C GLY A 40 -8.50 13.39 0.72
N LEU A 41 -8.24 12.41 -0.13
CA LEU A 41 -9.12 12.06 -1.23
C LEU A 41 -9.81 10.73 -0.93
N PRO A 42 -11.09 10.59 -1.28
CA PRO A 42 -11.74 9.30 -1.19
C PRO A 42 -11.23 8.41 -2.33
N LEU A 43 -10.07 7.84 -2.11
CA LEU A 43 -9.50 6.88 -3.06
C LEU A 43 -10.29 5.59 -2.91
N GLY A 44 -11.11 5.23 -3.85
CA GLY A 44 -11.79 3.95 -3.84
C GLY A 44 -10.78 2.82 -3.91
N GLU A 45 -11.26 1.59 -4.02
CA GLU A 45 -10.37 0.46 -4.16
C GLU A 45 -9.62 0.53 -5.48
N PRO A 46 -8.33 0.21 -5.48
CA PRO A 46 -7.56 0.19 -6.72
C PRO A 46 -7.94 -1.02 -7.58
N MET A 47 -7.63 -0.93 -8.85
CA MET A 47 -7.83 -2.05 -9.76
C MET A 47 -6.93 -3.22 -9.41
N GLU A 48 -5.75 -2.92 -8.89
CA GLU A 48 -4.75 -3.92 -8.60
C GLU A 48 -3.84 -3.45 -7.48
N TYR A 49 -3.38 -4.40 -6.67
CA TYR A 49 -2.34 -4.17 -5.68
C TYR A 49 -1.09 -4.91 -6.12
N GLN A 50 0.04 -4.22 -6.12
CA GLN A 50 1.34 -4.85 -6.36
C GLN A 50 2.17 -4.69 -5.11
N LEU A 51 2.65 -5.79 -4.55
CA LEU A 51 3.44 -5.77 -3.32
C LEU A 51 4.81 -6.35 -3.57
N GLU A 52 5.83 -5.67 -3.07
CA GLU A 52 7.18 -6.18 -3.03
C GLU A 52 7.63 -6.22 -1.57
N HIS A 53 8.11 -7.37 -1.17
CA HIS A 53 8.63 -7.55 0.18
C HIS A 53 10.11 -7.19 0.17
N GLU A 54 10.43 -6.03 0.74
CA GLU A 54 11.80 -5.49 0.69
C GLU A 54 12.75 -6.18 1.65
N GLY A 55 12.23 -6.85 2.65
CA GLY A 55 13.06 -7.53 3.60
C GLY A 55 12.44 -7.56 4.98
N THR A 56 13.13 -8.22 5.88
CA THR A 56 12.71 -8.29 7.27
C THR A 56 13.75 -7.61 8.13
N PHE A 57 13.33 -6.65 8.91
CA PHE A 57 14.22 -6.01 9.87
C PHE A 57 14.34 -6.90 11.09
N VAL A 58 15.55 -7.21 11.43
CA VAL A 58 15.85 -8.04 12.57
C VAL A 58 16.40 -7.17 13.69
#